data_f9dbf7ffed3ee609235047d28a202451
#
_entry.id   f9dbf7ffed3ee609235047d28a202451
#
_cell.length_a   1.000
_cell.length_b   1.000
_cell.length_c   1.000
_cell.angle_alpha   90.00
_cell.angle_beta   90.00
_cell.angle_gamma   90.00
#
_symmetry.space_group_name_H-M   'P 1'
#
loop_
_entity.id
_entity.type
_entity.pdbx_description
1 polymer ?
#
loop_
_entity_poly.entity_id
_entity_poly.type
_entity_poly.pdbx_seq_one_letter_code
_entity_poly.pdbx_strand_id
1 'polypeptide(L)'
;MVRTYIKKVVAAVFAGEVPTSGYDIAVVEVQDADKRVVKIELVKPDESCILAQSVTAPYQVIELPKTSLPFTHADIWTTKVCS
;
A
#
# COMPACT_ATOMS: atom_id res chain seq x y z
N MET A 1 9.60 -6.28 0.60
CA MET A 1 9.04 -6.36 -0.76
C MET A 1 7.53 -6.19 -0.72
N VAL A 2 7.01 -5.32 -1.56
CA VAL A 2 5.57 -5.11 -1.64
C VAL A 2 4.90 -6.27 -2.35
N ARG A 3 3.80 -6.75 -1.79
CA ARG A 3 2.97 -7.76 -2.43
C ARG A 3 1.53 -7.28 -2.47
N THR A 4 0.87 -7.50 -3.59
CA THR A 4 -0.51 -7.10 -3.81
C THR A 4 -1.30 -8.29 -4.31
N TYR A 5 -2.41 -8.57 -3.64
CA TYR A 5 -3.34 -9.63 -4.01
C TYR A 5 -4.69 -8.99 -4.30
N ILE A 6 -5.16 -9.12 -5.54
CA ILE A 6 -6.40 -8.51 -5.98
C ILE A 6 -7.32 -9.59 -6.54
N LYS A 7 -8.52 -9.66 -5.98
CA LYS A 7 -9.63 -10.46 -6.52
C LYS A 7 -10.76 -9.50 -6.91
N LYS A 8 -11.79 -10.00 -7.58
CA LYS A 8 -12.84 -9.15 -8.13
C LYS A 8 -13.47 -8.17 -7.13
N VAL A 9 -13.48 -8.51 -5.83
CA VAL A 9 -14.15 -7.72 -4.79
C VAL A 9 -13.24 -7.36 -3.62
N VAL A 10 -12.00 -7.82 -3.59
CA VAL A 10 -11.08 -7.59 -2.48
C VAL A 10 -9.68 -7.28 -3.01
N ALA A 11 -9.04 -6.27 -2.44
CA ALA A 11 -7.62 -6.00 -2.63
C ALA A 11 -6.92 -6.08 -1.28
N ALA A 12 -5.85 -6.87 -1.21
CA ALA A 12 -4.99 -6.96 -0.05
C ALA A 12 -3.58 -6.53 -0.46
N VAL A 13 -3.03 -5.55 0.25
CA VAL A 13 -1.71 -5.01 -0.06
C VAL A 13 -0.80 -5.16 1.15
N PHE A 14 0.41 -5.63 0.91
CA PHE A 14 1.39 -5.93 1.95
C PHE A 14 2.72 -5.27 1.60
N ALA A 15 3.27 -4.48 2.54
CA ALA A 15 4.58 -3.87 2.37
C ALA A 15 5.73 -4.86 2.58
N GLY A 16 5.44 -6.02 3.21
CA GLY A 16 6.47 -6.94 3.67
C GLY A 16 7.09 -6.45 4.97
N GLU A 17 8.12 -7.14 5.45
CA GLU A 17 8.79 -6.74 6.68
C GLU A 17 9.64 -5.49 6.45
N VAL A 18 9.54 -4.54 7.38
CA VAL A 18 10.32 -3.30 7.38
C VAL A 18 11.04 -3.17 8.72
N PRO A 19 12.24 -2.54 8.75
CA PRO A 19 13.14 -2.63 9.92
C PRO A 19 12.74 -1.77 11.11
N THR A 20 11.86 -0.79 10.93
CA THR A 20 11.48 0.14 12.01
C THR A 20 9.98 0.43 11.95
N SER A 21 9.46 1.08 12.99
CA SER A 21 8.12 1.64 12.96
C SER A 21 8.06 2.83 12.00
N GLY A 22 6.87 3.37 11.78
CA GLY A 22 6.69 4.56 10.95
C GLY A 22 6.42 4.31 9.47
N TYR A 23 6.61 3.08 8.99
CA TYR A 23 6.19 2.70 7.65
C TYR A 23 4.68 2.48 7.60
N ASP A 24 4.07 2.80 6.47
CA ASP A 24 2.64 2.59 6.28
C ASP A 24 2.35 2.21 4.84
N ILE A 25 1.19 1.61 4.61
CA ILE A 25 0.73 1.24 3.27
C ILE A 25 -0.79 1.45 3.20
N ALA A 26 -1.26 2.03 2.11
CA ALA A 26 -2.67 2.27 1.91
C ALA A 26 -3.06 2.23 0.43
N VAL A 27 -4.27 1.77 0.15
CA VAL A 27 -4.89 1.97 -1.16
C VAL A 27 -5.52 3.36 -1.14
N VAL A 28 -5.02 4.25 -2.01
CA VAL A 28 -5.44 5.65 -2.00
C VAL A 28 -6.45 5.98 -3.09
N GLU A 29 -6.52 5.17 -4.13
CA GLU A 29 -7.44 5.40 -5.24
C GLU A 29 -7.66 4.11 -6.03
N VAL A 30 -8.85 3.95 -6.59
CA VAL A 30 -9.18 2.91 -7.55
C VAL A 30 -9.80 3.57 -8.76
N GLN A 31 -9.19 3.38 -9.94
CA GLN A 31 -9.68 3.94 -11.20
C GLN A 31 -10.10 2.84 -12.14
N ASP A 32 -11.31 2.96 -12.71
CA ASP A 32 -11.85 2.00 -13.66
C ASP A 32 -11.94 2.67 -15.04
N ALA A 33 -11.28 2.06 -16.02
CA ALA A 33 -11.34 2.46 -17.42
C ALA A 33 -11.29 1.18 -18.28
N ASP A 34 -10.28 0.99 -19.11
CA ASP A 34 -10.08 -0.28 -19.82
C ASP A 34 -9.73 -1.41 -18.86
N LYS A 35 -9.14 -1.05 -17.74
CA LYS A 35 -8.78 -1.95 -16.65
C LYS A 35 -8.96 -1.21 -15.33
N ARG A 36 -9.05 -1.96 -14.25
CA ARG A 36 -9.10 -1.38 -12.91
C ARG A 36 -7.67 -1.19 -12.41
N VAL A 37 -7.30 0.05 -12.11
CA VAL A 37 -6.01 0.41 -11.55
C VAL A 37 -6.17 0.70 -10.06
N VAL A 38 -5.50 -0.08 -9.22
CA VAL A 38 -5.47 0.12 -7.77
C VAL A 38 -4.19 0.89 -7.45
N LYS A 39 -4.34 2.14 -6.98
CA LYS A 39 -3.20 2.97 -6.61
C LYS A 39 -2.85 2.77 -5.15
N ILE A 40 -1.61 2.42 -4.88
CA ILE A 40 -1.11 2.06 -3.56
C ILE A 40 -0.03 3.06 -3.18
N GLU A 41 -0.18 3.67 -1.99
CA GLU A 41 0.84 4.54 -1.43
C GLU A 41 1.59 3.80 -0.32
N LEU A 42 2.91 3.83 -0.42
CA LEU A 42 3.80 3.32 0.62
C LEU A 42 4.52 4.50 1.24
N VAL A 43 4.40 4.65 2.55
CA VAL A 43 5.01 5.75 3.29
C VAL A 43 6.24 5.22 4.02
N LYS A 44 7.36 5.89 3.81
CA LYS A 44 8.62 5.61 4.48
C LYS A 44 8.95 6.76 5.43
N PRO A 45 9.31 6.50 6.70
CA PRO A 45 9.78 7.55 7.58
C PRO A 45 11.17 8.03 7.15
N ASP A 46 11.45 9.32 7.29
CA ASP A 46 12.77 9.86 7.01
C ASP A 46 13.65 9.86 8.27
N GLU A 47 14.86 10.40 8.14
CA GLU A 47 15.83 10.43 9.23
C GLU A 47 15.42 11.31 10.39
N SER A 48 14.49 12.25 10.20
CA SER A 48 13.99 13.12 11.26
C SER A 48 13.07 12.41 12.24
N CYS A 49 12.60 11.21 11.90
CA CYS A 49 11.67 10.44 12.73
C CYS A 49 12.39 9.71 13.85
N ILE A 50 11.85 9.80 15.07
CA ILE A 50 12.29 8.94 16.19
C ILE A 50 11.48 7.66 16.10
N LEU A 51 12.16 6.54 15.79
CA LEU A 51 11.50 5.28 15.45
C LEU A 51 11.87 4.18 16.44
N ALA A 52 10.90 3.31 16.71
CA ALA A 52 11.18 2.06 17.41
C ALA A 52 11.95 1.11 16.49
N GLN A 53 12.99 0.48 17.02
CA GLN A 53 13.83 -0.48 16.31
C GLN A 53 13.16 -1.85 16.33
N SER A 54 11.97 -1.96 15.76
CA SER A 54 11.23 -3.21 15.70
C SER A 54 10.76 -3.48 14.28
N VAL A 55 10.90 -4.73 13.85
CA VAL A 55 10.40 -5.18 12.55
C VAL A 55 8.88 -5.14 12.57
N THR A 56 8.29 -4.53 11.56
CA THR A 56 6.85 -4.46 11.37
C THR A 56 6.51 -4.94 9.95
N ALA A 57 5.23 -5.22 9.71
CA ALA A 57 4.76 -5.68 8.41
C ALA A 57 3.42 -5.01 8.07
N PRO A 58 3.44 -3.74 7.65
CA PRO A 58 2.20 -3.01 7.36
C PRO A 58 1.41 -3.66 6.24
N TYR A 59 0.10 -3.66 6.38
CA TYR A 59 -0.80 -4.19 5.36
C TYR A 59 -2.14 -3.46 5.38
N GLN A 60 -2.89 -3.59 4.29
CA GLN A 60 -4.26 -3.11 4.21
C GLN A 60 -5.09 -4.07 3.35
N VAL A 61 -6.34 -4.29 3.76
CA VAL A 61 -7.33 -5.05 3.00
C VAL A 61 -8.55 -4.16 2.80
N ILE A 62 -9.01 -4.04 1.56
CA ILE A 62 -10.19 -3.25 1.23
C ILE A 62 -11.15 -4.05 0.37
N GLU A 63 -12.44 -3.72 0.44
CA GLU A 63 -13.44 -4.24 -0.47
C GLU A 63 -13.59 -3.32 -1.67
N LEU A 64 -13.83 -3.90 -2.84
CA LEU A 64 -13.99 -3.19 -4.10
C LEU A 64 -15.34 -3.54 -4.72
N PRO A 65 -15.96 -2.61 -5.46
CA PRO A 65 -17.13 -2.96 -6.27
C PRO A 65 -16.79 -4.07 -7.26
N LYS A 66 -17.70 -5.00 -7.45
CA LYS A 66 -17.53 -6.09 -8.41
C LYS A 66 -17.40 -5.54 -9.82
N THR A 67 -16.44 -6.07 -10.58
CA THR A 67 -16.21 -5.68 -11.98
C THR A 67 -15.69 -6.86 -12.78
N SER A 68 -15.91 -6.82 -14.10
CA SER A 68 -15.30 -7.75 -15.04
C SER A 68 -13.99 -7.22 -15.63
N LEU A 69 -13.58 -6.00 -15.29
CA LEU A 69 -12.35 -5.41 -15.78
C LEU A 69 -11.13 -6.17 -15.29
N PRO A 70 -10.06 -6.27 -16.10
CA PRO A 70 -8.80 -6.79 -15.61
C PRO A 70 -8.19 -5.84 -14.57
N PHE A 71 -7.39 -6.40 -13.66
CA PHE A 71 -6.78 -5.67 -12.56
C PHE A 71 -5.31 -5.39 -12.83
N THR A 72 -4.87 -4.22 -12.39
CA THR A 72 -3.45 -3.89 -12.25
C THR A 72 -3.28 -2.98 -11.04
N HIS A 73 -2.04 -2.72 -10.64
CA HIS A 73 -1.76 -1.81 -9.54
C HIS A 73 -0.62 -0.86 -9.89
N ALA A 74 -0.63 0.30 -9.25
CA ALA A 74 0.44 1.29 -9.35
C ALA A 74 0.90 1.64 -7.94
N ASP A 75 2.19 1.48 -7.67
CA ASP A 75 2.77 1.70 -6.36
C ASP A 75 3.50 3.04 -6.33
N ILE A 76 3.23 3.83 -5.31
CA ILE A 76 3.84 5.16 -5.13
C ILE A 76 4.55 5.17 -3.78
N TRP A 77 5.82 5.55 -3.76
CA TRP A 77 6.58 5.73 -2.54
C TRP A 77 6.60 7.20 -2.14
N THR A 78 6.28 7.48 -0.88
CA THR A 78 6.38 8.81 -0.29
C THR A 78 7.20 8.74 0.98
N THR A 79 7.78 9.87 1.36
CA THR A 79 8.58 9.99 2.58
C THR A 79 7.88 10.92 3.56
N LYS A 80 7.70 10.44 4.79
CA LYS A 80 7.08 11.22 5.86
C LYS A 80 8.16 11.93 6.65
N VAL A 81 8.04 13.25 6.76
CA VAL A 81 8.93 14.08 7.57
C VAL A 81 8.34 14.22 8.97
N CYS A 82 9.17 13.96 9.98
CA CYS A 82 8.79 14.01 11.39
C CYS A 82 9.48 15.20 12.09
N SER A 83 9.14 16.37 11.73
CA SER A 83 9.76 17.56 12.36
C SER A 83 8.78 18.39 13.15
#